data_f4508dbc21ba47ae34569c102c271249
#
_entry.id   f4508dbc21ba47ae34569c102c271249
#
_cell.length_a   1.000
_cell.length_b   1.000
_cell.length_c   1.000
_cell.angle_alpha   90.00
_cell.angle_beta   90.00
_cell.angle_gamma   90.00
#
_symmetry.space_group_name_H-M   'P 1'
#
loop_
_entity.id
_entity.type
_entity.pdbx_description
1 polymer ?
#
loop_
_entity_poly.entity_id
_entity_poly.type
_entity_poly.pdbx_seq_one_letter_code
_entity_poly.pdbx_strand_id
1 'polypeptide(L)'
;RERARRVFAHRGQPVRVGNSEPLVQAWRAEHFKGGIRYRIDNDHPAVRAVLDYAGAIEPQVRAMLRVIEETIPVQRIWLDTTEARETPRTGFAGEPPAEIVAIMSVVYRNMVLRKGLSPELARERLLRTEPFNNYPELVIALPDAPASQE
;
A
#
# COMPACT_ATOMS: atom_id res chain seq x y z
N ARG A 1 -2.87 12.86 -23.58
CA ARG A 1 -3.82 12.99 -22.43
C ARG A 1 -3.63 11.91 -21.34
N GLU A 2 -3.27 10.69 -21.68
CA GLU A 2 -2.99 9.64 -20.67
C GLU A 2 -1.70 9.87 -19.87
N ARG A 3 -0.65 10.38 -20.49
CA ARG A 3 0.62 10.72 -19.79
C ARG A 3 0.44 11.83 -18.76
N ALA A 4 -0.38 12.83 -19.03
CA ALA A 4 -0.69 13.89 -18.08
C ALA A 4 -1.49 13.37 -16.88
N ARG A 5 -2.40 12.41 -17.07
CA ARG A 5 -3.14 11.76 -15.97
C ARG A 5 -2.24 10.96 -15.03
N ARG A 6 -1.22 10.26 -15.55
CA ARG A 6 -0.26 9.52 -14.72
C ARG A 6 0.61 10.42 -13.85
N VAL A 7 1.04 11.57 -14.36
CA VAL A 7 1.88 12.52 -13.60
C VAL A 7 1.10 13.15 -12.43
N PHE A 8 -0.20 13.43 -12.60
CA PHE A 8 -1.06 13.94 -11.52
C PHE A 8 -1.41 12.88 -10.48
N ALA A 9 -1.40 11.59 -10.83
CA ALA A 9 -1.68 10.49 -9.94
C ALA A 9 -0.63 10.30 -8.84
N HIS A 10 0.62 10.67 -9.08
CA HIS A 10 1.72 10.61 -8.09
C HIS A 10 1.66 11.73 -7.04
N ARG A 11 0.66 12.59 -7.06
CA ARG A 11 0.48 13.67 -6.08
C ARG A 11 -0.46 13.32 -4.91
N GLY A 12 -0.56 12.04 -4.55
CA GLY A 12 -1.34 11.64 -3.37
C GLY A 12 -2.85 11.64 -3.54
N GLN A 13 -3.34 11.77 -4.77
CA GLN A 13 -4.76 11.56 -5.06
C GLN A 13 -5.00 10.15 -5.60
N PRO A 14 -6.10 9.49 -5.22
CA PRO A 14 -6.42 8.17 -5.73
C PRO A 14 -6.59 8.22 -7.25
N VAL A 15 -5.84 7.35 -7.94
CA VAL A 15 -5.93 7.20 -9.39
C VAL A 15 -7.24 6.51 -9.73
N ARG A 16 -8.14 7.23 -10.39
CA ARG A 16 -9.32 6.61 -10.98
C ARG A 16 -8.96 6.05 -12.36
N VAL A 17 -8.97 4.74 -12.49
CA VAL A 17 -8.83 4.06 -13.78
C VAL A 17 -10.23 3.74 -14.30
N GLY A 18 -10.76 4.60 -15.17
CA GLY A 18 -12.10 4.44 -15.73
C GLY A 18 -13.22 4.56 -14.69
N ASN A 19 -14.28 3.77 -14.81
CA ASN A 19 -15.39 3.65 -13.85
C ASN A 19 -15.06 2.72 -12.67
N SER A 20 -13.79 2.35 -12.47
CA SER A 20 -13.37 1.47 -11.39
C SER A 20 -13.13 2.26 -10.08
N GLU A 21 -13.26 1.56 -8.96
CA GLU A 21 -12.91 2.10 -7.65
C GLU A 21 -11.46 2.60 -7.61
N PRO A 22 -11.16 3.62 -6.79
CA PRO A 22 -9.82 4.17 -6.69
C PRO A 22 -8.82 3.13 -6.16
N LEU A 23 -7.56 3.24 -6.63
CA LEU A 23 -6.46 2.44 -6.11
C LEU A 23 -6.24 2.74 -4.63
N VAL A 24 -6.12 1.69 -3.82
CA VAL A 24 -5.84 1.81 -2.38
C VAL A 24 -4.35 2.04 -2.18
N GLN A 25 -4.01 3.20 -1.64
CA GLN A 25 -2.64 3.63 -1.38
C GLN A 25 -2.31 3.55 0.11
N ALA A 26 -1.05 3.26 0.44
CA ALA A 26 -0.58 3.22 1.82
C ALA A 26 -0.41 4.61 2.44
N TRP A 27 -0.17 5.62 1.62
CA TRP A 27 0.01 7.00 2.04
C TRP A 27 -1.18 7.86 1.68
N ARG A 28 -1.54 8.77 2.59
CA ARG A 28 -2.53 9.83 2.33
C ARG A 28 -1.95 11.19 2.68
N ALA A 29 -2.34 12.21 1.93
CA ALA A 29 -2.01 13.58 2.20
C ALA A 29 -3.10 14.22 3.07
N GLU A 30 -2.70 14.82 4.19
CA GLU A 30 -3.58 15.61 5.04
C GLU A 30 -3.25 17.10 4.91
N HIS A 31 -4.24 17.90 4.52
CA HIS A 31 -4.11 19.35 4.45
C HIS A 31 -4.42 19.97 5.80
N PHE A 32 -3.57 20.88 6.24
CA PHE A 32 -3.78 21.67 7.45
C PHE A 32 -3.35 23.13 7.22
N LYS A 33 -3.63 23.99 8.16
CA LYS A 33 -3.37 25.45 8.00
C LYS A 33 -1.90 25.80 7.70
N GLY A 34 -0.96 24.96 8.10
CA GLY A 34 0.48 25.16 7.87
C GLY A 34 1.05 24.46 6.63
N GLY A 35 0.24 23.70 5.88
CA GLY A 35 0.71 22.99 4.69
C GLY A 35 0.09 21.61 4.50
N ILE A 36 0.92 20.67 4.07
CA ILE A 36 0.54 19.28 3.81
C ILE A 36 1.46 18.39 4.63
N ARG A 37 0.89 17.37 5.25
CA ARG A 37 1.63 16.27 5.85
C ARG A 37 1.19 14.94 5.28
N TYR A 38 2.08 13.98 5.29
CA TYR A 38 1.81 12.64 4.79
C TYR A 38 1.61 11.68 5.97
N ARG A 39 0.56 10.88 5.90
CA ARG A 39 0.20 9.87 6.89
C ARG A 39 0.11 8.51 6.27
N ILE A 40 0.48 7.48 7.01
CA ILE A 40 0.22 6.10 6.63
C ILE A 40 -1.25 5.82 6.91
N ASP A 41 -1.94 5.28 5.92
CA ASP A 41 -3.35 4.91 6.07
C ASP A 41 -3.46 3.61 6.87
N ASN A 42 -3.97 3.72 8.10
CA ASN A 42 -4.17 2.56 8.98
C ASN A 42 -5.24 1.59 8.45
N ASP A 43 -6.06 2.02 7.51
CA ASP A 43 -7.07 1.18 6.85
C ASP A 43 -6.52 0.50 5.59
N HIS A 44 -5.30 0.83 5.16
CA HIS A 44 -4.63 0.09 4.10
C HIS A 44 -4.54 -1.40 4.48
N PRO A 45 -4.93 -2.33 3.59
CA PRO A 45 -5.04 -3.75 3.91
C PRO A 45 -3.80 -4.37 4.54
N ALA A 46 -2.60 -4.02 4.07
CA ALA A 46 -1.34 -4.51 4.64
C ALA A 46 -1.10 -3.95 6.06
N VAL A 47 -1.35 -2.66 6.27
CA VAL A 47 -1.20 -2.03 7.60
C VAL A 47 -2.20 -2.62 8.57
N ARG A 48 -3.47 -2.73 8.16
CA ARG A 48 -4.54 -3.32 8.97
C ARG A 48 -4.22 -4.77 9.35
N ALA A 49 -3.75 -5.59 8.40
CA ALA A 49 -3.40 -6.97 8.68
C ALA A 49 -2.31 -7.08 9.76
N VAL A 50 -1.25 -6.26 9.67
CA VAL A 50 -0.19 -6.25 10.68
C VAL A 50 -0.72 -5.80 12.05
N LEU A 51 -1.52 -4.74 12.10
CA LEU A 51 -2.11 -4.26 13.36
C LEU A 51 -3.05 -5.32 13.99
N ASP A 52 -3.86 -6.00 13.19
CA ASP A 52 -4.78 -7.04 13.65
C ASP A 52 -4.03 -8.25 14.23
N TYR A 53 -2.84 -8.57 13.72
CA TYR A 53 -1.99 -9.67 14.20
C TYR A 53 -0.95 -9.25 15.25
N ALA A 54 -0.78 -7.95 15.51
CA ALA A 54 0.26 -7.45 16.40
C ALA A 54 0.03 -7.83 17.88
N GLY A 55 -1.22 -8.01 18.31
CA GLY A 55 -1.53 -8.35 19.69
C GLY A 55 -0.95 -7.33 20.69
N ALA A 56 -0.17 -7.82 21.64
CA ALA A 56 0.41 -6.98 22.70
C ALA A 56 1.42 -5.93 22.20
N ILE A 57 2.01 -6.13 21.02
CA ILE A 57 2.98 -5.16 20.44
C ILE A 57 2.35 -4.14 19.50
N GLU A 58 1.02 -4.09 19.39
CA GLU A 58 0.33 -3.11 18.55
C GLU A 58 0.77 -1.67 18.83
N PRO A 59 0.91 -1.21 20.09
CA PRO A 59 1.38 0.14 20.37
C PRO A 59 2.77 0.43 19.81
N GLN A 60 3.67 -0.54 19.83
CA GLN A 60 5.03 -0.41 19.27
C GLN A 60 4.98 -0.35 17.74
N VAL A 61 4.11 -1.14 17.10
CA VAL A 61 3.91 -1.07 15.64
C VAL A 61 3.38 0.31 15.25
N ARG A 62 2.39 0.85 15.96
CA ARG A 62 1.88 2.21 15.72
C ARG A 62 2.95 3.28 15.91
N ALA A 63 3.77 3.15 16.94
CA ALA A 63 4.89 4.06 17.19
C ALA A 63 5.91 4.03 16.05
N MET A 64 6.24 2.84 15.55
CA MET A 64 7.13 2.68 14.39
C MET A 64 6.56 3.34 13.15
N LEU A 65 5.28 3.14 12.84
CA LEU A 65 4.62 3.80 11.71
C LEU A 65 4.69 5.33 11.86
N ARG A 66 4.51 5.84 13.07
CA ARG A 66 4.64 7.27 13.35
C ARG A 66 6.05 7.80 13.08
N VAL A 67 7.08 7.06 13.48
CA VAL A 67 8.47 7.44 13.17
C VAL A 67 8.69 7.51 11.66
N ILE A 68 8.16 6.55 10.91
CA ILE A 68 8.25 6.55 9.44
C ILE A 68 7.54 7.78 8.86
N GLU A 69 6.34 8.11 9.34
CA GLU A 69 5.59 9.30 8.90
C GLU A 69 6.36 10.61 9.13
N GLU A 70 6.97 10.77 10.31
CA GLU A 70 7.69 11.98 10.69
C GLU A 70 9.06 12.13 10.02
N THR A 71 9.60 11.05 9.48
CA THR A 71 10.94 11.02 8.88
C THR A 71 10.95 10.88 7.37
N ILE A 72 9.80 11.08 6.70
CA ILE A 72 9.76 11.08 5.23
C ILE A 72 10.74 12.13 4.69
N PRO A 73 11.68 11.74 3.80
CA PRO A 73 12.69 12.66 3.28
C PRO A 73 12.13 13.55 2.15
N VAL A 74 11.07 14.31 2.45
CA VAL A 74 10.33 15.11 1.46
C VAL A 74 11.23 16.10 0.76
N GLN A 75 12.09 16.80 1.51
CA GLN A 75 13.03 17.78 0.93
C GLN A 75 14.03 17.12 -0.01
N ARG A 76 14.56 15.96 0.37
CA ARG A 76 15.49 15.21 -0.48
C ARG A 76 14.81 14.74 -1.77
N ILE A 77 13.62 14.18 -1.66
CA ILE A 77 12.82 13.76 -2.83
C ILE A 77 12.58 14.94 -3.76
N TRP A 78 12.22 16.11 -3.18
CA TRP A 78 12.00 17.32 -3.95
C TRP A 78 13.27 17.79 -4.68
N LEU A 79 14.41 17.83 -4.00
CA LEU A 79 15.70 18.21 -4.58
C LEU A 79 16.09 17.26 -5.71
N ASP A 80 16.01 15.95 -5.48
CA ASP A 80 16.38 14.95 -6.49
C ASP A 80 15.50 15.07 -7.74
N THR A 81 14.21 15.38 -7.56
CA THR A 81 13.26 15.53 -8.66
C THR A 81 13.46 16.83 -9.44
N THR A 82 13.73 17.94 -8.74
CA THR A 82 13.77 19.27 -9.34
C THR A 82 15.15 19.70 -9.79
N GLU A 83 16.17 19.49 -9.00
CA GLU A 83 17.54 19.95 -9.25
C GLU A 83 18.39 18.91 -9.99
N ALA A 84 18.39 17.67 -9.51
CA ALA A 84 19.11 16.58 -10.15
C ALA A 84 18.40 16.00 -11.38
N ARG A 85 17.15 16.38 -11.62
CA ARG A 85 16.28 15.83 -12.68
C ARG A 85 16.15 14.31 -12.64
N GLU A 86 16.38 13.73 -11.48
CA GLU A 86 16.22 12.31 -11.23
C GLU A 86 14.85 12.06 -10.62
N THR A 87 14.06 11.21 -11.25
CA THR A 87 12.79 10.79 -10.66
C THR A 87 13.06 9.65 -9.70
N PRO A 88 12.75 9.81 -8.40
CA PRO A 88 12.84 8.72 -7.43
C PRO A 88 12.02 7.52 -7.90
N ARG A 89 12.65 6.36 -7.91
CA ARG A 89 11.99 5.10 -8.27
C ARG A 89 11.65 4.32 -7.01
N THR A 90 10.48 3.72 -7.00
CA THR A 90 10.17 2.68 -6.01
C THR A 90 11.01 1.44 -6.31
N GLY A 91 11.49 0.75 -5.28
CA GLY A 91 12.37 -0.41 -5.41
C GLY A 91 11.75 -1.65 -6.08
N PHE A 92 10.51 -1.55 -6.57
CA PHE A 92 9.72 -2.67 -7.06
C PHE A 92 9.67 -2.81 -8.58
N ALA A 93 10.69 -2.32 -9.29
CA ALA A 93 10.78 -2.46 -10.74
C ALA A 93 11.44 -3.80 -11.12
N GLY A 94 10.84 -4.95 -10.77
CA GLY A 94 11.42 -6.26 -11.05
C GLY A 94 10.65 -7.39 -10.37
N GLU A 95 11.35 -8.46 -10.04
CA GLU A 95 10.77 -9.53 -9.24
C GLU A 95 10.31 -9.03 -7.86
N PRO A 96 9.15 -9.47 -7.37
CA PRO A 96 8.66 -9.02 -6.08
C PRO A 96 9.60 -9.46 -4.95
N PRO A 97 9.98 -8.56 -4.03
CA PRO A 97 10.72 -8.97 -2.84
C PRO A 97 9.96 -10.02 -2.03
N ALA A 98 10.70 -10.92 -1.39
CA ALA A 98 10.11 -12.00 -0.58
C ALA A 98 9.17 -11.46 0.50
N GLU A 99 9.49 -10.29 1.06
CA GLU A 99 8.68 -9.61 2.07
C GLU A 99 7.31 -9.18 1.52
N ILE A 100 7.24 -8.75 0.28
CA ILE A 100 5.97 -8.38 -0.36
C ILE A 100 5.12 -9.62 -0.61
N VAL A 101 5.71 -10.73 -1.03
CA VAL A 101 5.00 -11.99 -1.19
C VAL A 101 4.47 -12.49 0.16
N ALA A 102 5.29 -12.39 1.21
CA ALA A 102 4.90 -12.79 2.56
C ALA A 102 3.74 -11.94 3.09
N ILE A 103 3.82 -10.60 2.99
CA ILE A 103 2.74 -9.74 3.46
C ILE A 103 1.47 -9.89 2.62
N MET A 104 1.56 -10.13 1.32
CA MET A 104 0.40 -10.43 0.47
C MET A 104 -0.37 -11.64 1.01
N SER A 105 0.32 -12.71 1.38
CA SER A 105 -0.28 -13.91 1.96
C SER A 105 -0.96 -13.63 3.31
N VAL A 106 -0.35 -12.80 4.15
CA VAL A 106 -0.94 -12.38 5.44
C VAL A 106 -2.21 -11.56 5.22
N VAL A 107 -2.17 -10.59 4.30
CA VAL A 107 -3.33 -9.76 3.95
C VAL A 107 -4.48 -10.61 3.42
N TYR A 108 -4.17 -11.52 2.50
CA TYR A 108 -5.16 -12.42 1.92
C TYR A 108 -5.84 -13.29 2.98
N ARG A 109 -5.04 -13.92 3.86
CA ARG A 109 -5.59 -14.72 4.98
C ARG A 109 -6.44 -13.88 5.92
N ASN A 110 -6.01 -12.66 6.24
CA ASN A 110 -6.80 -11.75 7.07
C ASN A 110 -8.17 -11.43 6.45
N MET A 111 -8.20 -11.19 5.14
CA MET A 111 -9.44 -10.93 4.42
C MET A 111 -10.38 -12.13 4.41
N VAL A 112 -9.87 -13.31 4.14
CA VAL A 112 -10.70 -14.52 4.02
C VAL A 112 -11.07 -15.07 5.39
N LEU A 113 -10.10 -15.27 6.29
CA LEU A 113 -10.32 -15.98 7.55
C LEU A 113 -10.89 -15.09 8.67
N ARG A 114 -10.44 -13.84 8.76
CA ARG A 114 -10.92 -12.93 9.82
C ARG A 114 -12.09 -12.05 9.39
N LYS A 115 -12.08 -11.57 8.15
CA LYS A 115 -13.12 -10.66 7.66
C LYS A 115 -14.21 -11.39 6.87
N GLY A 116 -14.06 -12.69 6.64
CA GLY A 116 -15.06 -13.52 6.00
C GLY A 116 -15.33 -13.20 4.52
N LEU A 117 -14.37 -12.59 3.82
CA LEU A 117 -14.50 -12.34 2.39
C LEU A 117 -14.36 -13.64 1.62
N SER A 118 -15.08 -13.74 0.48
CA SER A 118 -14.81 -14.82 -0.45
C SER A 118 -13.40 -14.70 -1.05
N PRO A 119 -12.76 -15.81 -1.45
CA PRO A 119 -11.45 -15.78 -2.10
C PRO A 119 -11.40 -14.87 -3.31
N GLU A 120 -12.44 -14.85 -4.13
CA GLU A 120 -12.57 -14.02 -5.33
C GLU A 120 -12.56 -12.53 -4.97
N LEU A 121 -13.36 -12.14 -3.98
CA LEU A 121 -13.44 -10.75 -3.53
C LEU A 121 -12.15 -10.30 -2.87
N ALA A 122 -11.48 -11.18 -2.12
CA ALA A 122 -10.19 -10.90 -1.52
C ALA A 122 -9.11 -10.63 -2.58
N ARG A 123 -9.04 -11.46 -3.63
CA ARG A 123 -8.14 -11.25 -4.78
C ARG A 123 -8.45 -9.94 -5.51
N GLU A 124 -9.73 -9.66 -5.75
CA GLU A 124 -10.15 -8.41 -6.40
C GLU A 124 -9.68 -7.19 -5.60
N ARG A 125 -9.80 -7.20 -4.28
CA ARG A 125 -9.30 -6.13 -3.43
C ARG A 125 -7.78 -6.00 -3.45
N LEU A 126 -7.05 -7.11 -3.47
CA LEU A 126 -5.59 -7.10 -3.59
C LEU A 126 -5.14 -6.49 -4.92
N LEU A 127 -5.83 -6.80 -6.03
CA LEU A 127 -5.53 -6.21 -7.34
C LEU A 127 -5.73 -4.68 -7.39
N ARG A 128 -6.46 -4.12 -6.43
CA ARG A 128 -6.67 -2.67 -6.26
C ARG A 128 -5.85 -2.05 -5.14
N THR A 129 -4.97 -2.82 -4.53
CA THR A 129 -4.18 -2.39 -3.36
C THR A 129 -2.71 -2.31 -3.72
N GLU A 130 -2.07 -1.14 -3.51
CA GLU A 130 -0.62 -1.03 -3.61
C GLU A 130 0.07 -1.77 -2.44
N PRO A 131 1.19 -2.44 -2.67
CA PRO A 131 1.90 -2.64 -3.94
C PRO A 131 1.47 -3.89 -4.72
N PHE A 132 0.45 -4.62 -4.28
CA PHE A 132 0.04 -5.93 -4.82
C PHE A 132 -0.53 -5.84 -6.25
N ASN A 133 -1.10 -4.69 -6.60
CA ASN A 133 -1.58 -4.39 -7.94
C ASN A 133 -0.48 -4.46 -9.02
N ASN A 134 0.79 -4.39 -8.63
CA ASN A 134 1.94 -4.53 -9.53
C ASN A 134 2.26 -6.00 -9.87
N TYR A 135 1.68 -6.95 -9.15
CA TYR A 135 1.95 -8.38 -9.25
C TYR A 135 0.67 -9.20 -9.44
N PRO A 136 -0.12 -8.96 -10.49
CA PRO A 136 -1.41 -9.60 -10.65
C PRO A 136 -1.32 -11.12 -10.75
N GLU A 137 -0.26 -11.67 -11.32
CA GLU A 137 -0.06 -13.12 -11.43
C GLU A 137 0.05 -13.78 -10.05
N LEU A 138 0.71 -13.12 -9.11
CA LEU A 138 0.84 -13.64 -7.74
C LEU A 138 -0.49 -13.60 -7.00
N VAL A 139 -1.28 -12.56 -7.20
CA VAL A 139 -2.61 -12.44 -6.60
C VAL A 139 -3.53 -13.54 -7.12
N ILE A 140 -3.52 -13.78 -8.43
CA ILE A 140 -4.35 -14.82 -9.08
C ILE A 140 -3.94 -16.22 -8.62
N ALA A 141 -2.65 -16.44 -8.37
CA ALA A 141 -2.12 -17.72 -7.91
C ALA A 141 -2.39 -18.04 -6.43
N LEU A 142 -2.97 -17.12 -5.66
CA LEU A 142 -3.32 -17.39 -4.26
C LEU A 142 -4.37 -18.50 -4.16
N PRO A 143 -4.24 -19.43 -3.20
CA PRO A 143 -5.14 -20.58 -3.08
C PRO A 143 -6.55 -20.15 -2.63
N ASP A 144 -7.56 -20.91 -3.06
CA ASP A 144 -8.97 -20.65 -2.66
C ASP A 144 -9.21 -20.88 -1.17
N ALA A 145 -8.45 -21.78 -0.55
CA ALA A 145 -8.48 -22.05 0.88
C ALA A 145 -7.11 -21.71 1.47
N PRO A 146 -6.92 -20.52 2.06
CA PRO A 146 -5.66 -20.20 2.72
C PRO A 146 -5.46 -21.10 3.93
N ALA A 147 -4.22 -21.59 4.11
CA ALA A 147 -3.88 -22.43 5.24
C ALA A 147 -4.15 -21.70 6.57
N SER A 148 -4.90 -22.34 7.45
CA SER A 148 -5.04 -21.89 8.84
C SER A 148 -3.67 -22.05 9.52
N GLN A 149 -3.16 -20.99 10.14
CA GLN A 149 -2.04 -21.16 11.06
C GLN A 149 -2.59 -21.69 12.37
N GLU A 150 -2.13 -22.87 12.75
CA GLU A 150 -2.23 -23.34 14.12
C GLU A 150 -1.37 -22.49 15.06
#